data_999b15b9d1a6f4a6bf4d0e2734bb4b67
#
_entry.id   999b15b9d1a6f4a6bf4d0e2734bb4b67
#
_cell.length_a   1.000
_cell.length_b   1.000
_cell.length_c   1.000
_cell.angle_alpha   90.00
_cell.angle_beta   90.00
_cell.angle_gamma   90.00
#
_symmetry.space_group_name_H-M   'P 1'
#
loop_
_entity.id
_entity.type
_entity.pdbx_description
1 polymer ?
#
loop_
_entity_poly.entity_id
_entity_poly.type
_entity_poly.pdbx_seq_one_letter_code
_entity_poly.pdbx_strand_id
1 'polypeptide(L)'
;MKVITIKQPWASLIAEGYKEYEFWTWKTKYRGDILIHAGKGIDSKAMKIYENYNLSYPRGCIIAEAKITDCLVVNDELKNNLKNNEVYSNIIKSNKSYYAFKLENVNKIKPIPINGKLSLWDYEYKND
;
A
#
# COMPACT_ATOMS: atom_id res chain seq x y z
N MET A 1 17.13 3.55 0.23
CA MET A 1 15.89 3.60 -0.53
C MET A 1 14.72 3.79 0.42
N LYS A 2 13.74 4.58 0.07
CA LYS A 2 12.57 4.80 0.92
C LYS A 2 11.70 3.56 0.98
N VAL A 3 11.14 3.29 2.16
CA VAL A 3 10.26 2.15 2.42
C VAL A 3 9.00 2.65 3.09
N ILE A 4 7.86 2.06 2.77
CA ILE A 4 6.60 2.31 3.45
C ILE A 4 6.06 0.99 4.00
N THR A 5 5.63 1.01 5.26
CA THR A 5 5.08 -0.18 5.93
C THR A 5 3.55 -0.16 5.84
N ILE A 6 2.99 -1.20 5.28
CA ILE A 6 1.56 -1.32 5.01
C ILE A 6 1.03 -2.60 5.64
N LYS A 7 -0.13 -2.51 6.29
CA LYS A 7 -0.80 -3.69 6.86
C LYS A 7 -1.27 -4.65 5.77
N GLN A 8 -1.37 -5.93 6.11
CA GLN A 8 -2.05 -6.87 5.24
C GLN A 8 -3.56 -6.81 5.47
N PRO A 9 -4.39 -7.02 4.46
CA PRO A 9 -4.08 -7.54 3.11
C PRO A 9 -3.60 -6.46 2.11
N TRP A 10 -3.58 -5.20 2.52
CA TRP A 10 -3.35 -4.07 1.62
C TRP A 10 -2.01 -4.14 0.91
N ALA A 11 -0.95 -4.55 1.62
CA ALA A 11 0.38 -4.66 1.02
C ALA A 11 0.40 -5.65 -0.14
N SER A 12 -0.20 -6.83 0.03
CA SER A 12 -0.24 -7.84 -1.03
C SER A 12 -1.20 -7.47 -2.16
N LEU A 13 -2.30 -6.78 -1.86
CA LEU A 13 -3.19 -6.26 -2.91
C LEU A 13 -2.46 -5.26 -3.81
N ILE A 14 -1.57 -4.45 -3.25
CA ILE A 14 -0.71 -3.54 -4.03
C ILE A 14 0.31 -4.36 -4.84
N ALA A 15 1.01 -5.28 -4.20
CA ALA A 15 2.05 -6.08 -4.84
C ALA A 15 1.51 -6.90 -6.02
N GLU A 16 0.26 -7.36 -5.94
CA GLU A 16 -0.39 -8.17 -6.97
C GLU A 16 -1.16 -7.34 -8.01
N GLY A 17 -1.15 -6.01 -7.89
CA GLY A 17 -1.75 -5.12 -8.87
C GLY A 17 -3.24 -4.84 -8.71
N TYR A 18 -3.87 -5.30 -7.64
CA TYR A 18 -5.29 -5.05 -7.38
C TYR A 18 -5.57 -3.66 -6.82
N LYS A 19 -4.56 -3.02 -6.25
CA LYS A 19 -4.71 -1.73 -5.58
C LYS A 19 -3.55 -0.82 -5.97
N GLU A 20 -3.86 0.37 -6.49
CA GLU A 20 -2.82 1.32 -6.89
C GLU A 20 -2.71 2.53 -5.95
N TYR A 21 -3.68 2.73 -5.06
CA TYR A 21 -3.65 3.82 -4.10
C TYR A 21 -3.56 3.27 -2.68
N GLU A 22 -2.65 3.86 -1.87
CA GLU A 22 -2.62 3.64 -0.43
C GLU A 22 -3.01 4.92 0.30
N PHE A 23 -3.81 4.79 1.35
CA PHE A 23 -4.44 5.93 2.02
C PHE A 23 -3.83 6.18 3.38
N TRP A 24 -3.44 7.43 3.60
CA TRP A 24 -2.82 7.87 4.85
C TRP A 24 -3.46 9.17 5.33
N THR A 25 -3.37 9.43 6.63
CA THR A 25 -3.83 10.70 7.22
C THR A 25 -2.80 11.82 7.06
N TRP A 26 -1.65 11.53 6.50
CA TRP A 26 -0.55 12.47 6.26
C TRP A 26 -0.21 12.51 4.78
N LYS A 27 0.35 13.65 4.36
CA LYS A 27 0.76 13.85 2.96
C LYS A 27 2.28 13.76 2.83
N THR A 28 2.73 13.50 1.61
CA THR A 28 4.16 13.46 1.32
C THR A 28 4.50 14.28 0.07
N LYS A 29 5.65 14.91 0.10
CA LYS A 29 6.25 15.56 -1.09
C LYS A 29 7.14 14.59 -1.86
N TYR A 30 7.45 13.43 -1.28
CA TYR A 30 8.32 12.47 -1.93
C TYR A 30 7.69 11.89 -3.19
N ARG A 31 8.47 11.86 -4.26
CA ARG A 31 8.13 11.19 -5.52
C ARG A 31 9.33 10.36 -5.92
N GLY A 32 9.09 9.13 -6.38
CA GLY A 32 10.16 8.24 -6.82
C GLY A 32 10.04 6.85 -6.25
N ASP A 33 11.14 6.13 -6.32
CA ASP A 33 11.18 4.70 -6.00
C ASP A 33 11.00 4.44 -4.50
N ILE A 34 10.20 3.41 -4.19
CA ILE A 34 10.00 2.94 -2.83
C ILE A 34 9.99 1.43 -2.80
N LEU A 35 10.16 0.90 -1.59
CA LEU A 35 9.91 -0.50 -1.28
C LEU A 35 8.62 -0.60 -0.46
N ILE A 36 7.85 -1.64 -0.72
CA ILE A 36 6.64 -1.95 0.04
C ILE A 36 6.99 -3.00 1.09
N HIS A 37 6.85 -2.61 2.35
CA HIS A 37 7.04 -3.50 3.49
C HIS A 37 5.68 -3.94 4.01
N ALA A 38 5.45 -5.25 4.07
CA ALA A 38 4.27 -5.79 4.70
C ALA A 38 4.52 -5.89 6.20
N GLY A 39 3.83 -5.05 6.97
CA GLY A 39 3.98 -5.02 8.42
C GLY A 39 3.42 -6.25 9.10
N LYS A 40 3.67 -6.37 10.40
CA LYS A 40 3.13 -7.47 11.20
C LYS A 40 1.64 -7.29 11.52
N GLY A 41 1.14 -6.05 11.44
CA GLY A 41 -0.26 -5.76 11.65
C GLY A 41 -1.14 -6.23 10.52
N ILE A 42 -2.35 -6.63 10.86
CA ILE A 42 -3.38 -7.01 9.87
C ILE A 42 -4.65 -6.21 10.11
N ASP A 43 -5.37 -5.96 9.03
CA ASP A 43 -6.75 -5.52 9.08
C ASP A 43 -7.60 -6.79 8.98
N SER A 44 -8.06 -7.31 10.13
CA SER A 44 -8.75 -8.60 10.19
C SER A 44 -10.03 -8.63 9.36
N LYS A 45 -10.76 -7.53 9.34
CA LYS A 45 -11.99 -7.42 8.55
C LYS A 45 -11.68 -7.48 7.06
N ALA A 46 -10.68 -6.74 6.62
CA ALA A 46 -10.24 -6.75 5.23
C ALA A 46 -9.65 -8.09 4.82
N MET A 47 -8.88 -8.74 5.68
CA MET A 47 -8.34 -10.08 5.41
C MET A 47 -9.46 -11.06 5.07
N LYS A 48 -10.58 -10.99 5.79
CA LYS A 48 -11.73 -11.84 5.54
C LYS A 48 -12.41 -11.51 4.21
N ILE A 49 -12.56 -10.21 3.89
CA ILE A 49 -13.19 -9.77 2.65
C ILE A 49 -12.41 -10.27 1.43
N TYR A 50 -11.09 -10.25 1.48
CA TYR A 50 -10.22 -10.58 0.33
C TYR A 50 -9.65 -11.99 0.40
N GLU A 51 -10.16 -12.87 1.27
CA GLU A 51 -9.68 -14.26 1.35
C GLU A 51 -9.86 -15.02 0.04
N ASN A 52 -10.89 -14.69 -0.75
CA ASN A 52 -11.19 -15.33 -2.02
C ASN A 52 -10.22 -14.96 -3.16
N TYR A 53 -9.36 -13.97 -2.94
CA TYR A 53 -8.35 -13.59 -3.93
C TYR A 53 -7.22 -14.60 -4.04
N ASN A 54 -7.13 -15.54 -3.09
CA ASN A 54 -6.11 -16.59 -3.05
C ASN A 54 -4.69 -16.06 -3.11
N LEU A 55 -4.45 -14.94 -2.46
CA LEU A 55 -3.12 -14.34 -2.40
C LEU A 55 -2.36 -14.84 -1.18
N SER A 56 -1.03 -14.79 -1.28
CA SER A 56 -0.18 -14.92 -0.12
C SER A 56 -0.12 -13.57 0.62
N TYR A 57 -0.21 -13.60 1.94
CA TYR A 57 -0.17 -12.40 2.78
C TYR A 57 1.00 -12.47 3.77
N PRO A 58 2.26 -12.43 3.28
CA PRO A 58 3.42 -12.46 4.17
C PRO A 58 3.48 -11.21 5.05
N ARG A 59 4.06 -11.33 6.23
CA ARG A 59 4.19 -10.23 7.18
C ARG A 59 5.62 -10.11 7.68
N GLY A 60 6.01 -8.89 8.08
CA GLY A 60 7.34 -8.63 8.60
C GLY A 60 8.43 -8.69 7.55
N CYS A 61 8.14 -8.35 6.31
CA CYS A 61 9.11 -8.40 5.23
C CYS A 61 8.80 -7.40 4.12
N ILE A 62 9.83 -7.01 3.39
CA ILE A 62 9.67 -6.22 2.15
C ILE A 62 9.26 -7.21 1.05
N ILE A 63 8.22 -6.87 0.29
CA ILE A 63 7.61 -7.78 -0.69
C ILE A 63 7.58 -7.25 -2.12
N ALA A 64 7.77 -5.95 -2.31
CA ALA A 64 7.67 -5.36 -3.64
C ALA A 64 8.43 -4.05 -3.72
N GLU A 65 8.75 -3.65 -4.94
CA GLU A 65 9.20 -2.30 -5.25
C GLU A 65 8.12 -1.59 -6.06
N ALA A 66 8.06 -0.28 -5.94
CA ALA A 66 7.07 0.55 -6.62
C ALA A 66 7.62 1.96 -6.78
N LYS A 67 6.80 2.86 -7.32
CA LYS A 67 7.11 4.27 -7.42
C LYS A 67 5.91 5.09 -6.92
N ILE A 68 6.15 6.03 -6.02
CA ILE A 68 5.13 7.03 -5.67
C ILE A 68 5.16 8.08 -6.78
N THR A 69 4.07 8.18 -7.53
CA THR A 69 3.96 9.13 -8.64
C THR A 69 3.07 10.32 -8.32
N ASP A 70 2.22 10.21 -7.30
CA ASP A 70 1.35 11.30 -6.89
C ASP A 70 0.89 11.12 -5.44
N CYS A 71 0.41 12.22 -4.86
CA CYS A 71 -0.20 12.25 -3.53
C CYS A 71 -1.41 13.16 -3.61
N LEU A 72 -2.60 12.57 -3.67
CA LEU A 72 -3.86 13.26 -3.92
C LEU A 72 -4.67 13.41 -2.64
N VAL A 73 -5.35 14.54 -2.50
CA VAL A 73 -6.38 14.66 -1.46
C VAL A 73 -7.56 13.77 -1.84
N VAL A 74 -8.03 12.96 -0.90
CA VAL A 74 -9.21 12.13 -1.13
C VAL A 74 -10.44 13.00 -1.03
N ASN A 75 -10.96 13.41 -2.17
CA ASN A 75 -12.15 14.24 -2.33
C ASN A 75 -13.27 13.44 -3.01
N ASP A 76 -14.42 14.10 -3.23
CA ASP A 76 -15.58 13.45 -3.84
C ASP A 76 -15.30 12.94 -5.25
N GLU A 77 -14.50 13.67 -6.03
CA GLU A 77 -14.11 13.26 -7.37
C GLU A 77 -13.34 11.95 -7.38
N LEU A 78 -12.31 11.84 -6.50
CA LEU A 78 -11.54 10.61 -6.38
C LEU A 78 -12.40 9.46 -5.87
N LYS A 79 -13.26 9.72 -4.88
CA LYS A 79 -14.21 8.71 -4.37
C LYS A 79 -15.13 8.20 -5.48
N ASN A 80 -15.65 9.09 -6.33
CA ASN A 80 -16.49 8.71 -7.45
C ASN A 80 -15.73 7.83 -8.45
N ASN A 81 -14.47 8.14 -8.72
CA ASN A 81 -13.64 7.36 -9.64
C ASN A 81 -13.37 5.95 -9.12
N LEU A 82 -13.33 5.77 -7.80
CA LEU A 82 -12.97 4.50 -7.16
C LEU A 82 -14.17 3.69 -6.68
N LYS A 83 -15.37 4.26 -6.66
CA LYS A 83 -16.55 3.65 -6.01
C LYS A 83 -16.95 2.29 -6.60
N ASN A 84 -16.69 2.05 -7.88
CA ASN A 84 -17.04 0.82 -8.56
C ASN A 84 -15.94 -0.25 -8.46
N ASN A 85 -14.81 0.08 -7.87
CA ASN A 85 -13.73 -0.87 -7.63
C ASN A 85 -13.91 -1.44 -6.22
N GLU A 86 -14.17 -2.74 -6.12
CA GLU A 86 -14.48 -3.38 -4.83
C GLU A 86 -13.35 -3.27 -3.80
N VAL A 87 -12.11 -3.16 -4.25
CA VAL A 87 -10.95 -3.01 -3.36
C VAL A 87 -11.05 -1.73 -2.53
N TYR A 88 -11.66 -0.67 -3.08
CA TYR A 88 -11.77 0.63 -2.42
C TYR A 88 -13.12 0.88 -1.77
N SER A 89 -14.14 0.07 -2.06
CA SER A 89 -15.52 0.35 -1.66
C SER A 89 -15.72 0.54 -0.16
N ASN A 90 -14.96 -0.19 0.67
CA ASN A 90 -15.04 -0.08 2.12
C ASN A 90 -14.19 1.06 2.69
N ILE A 91 -13.16 1.48 1.98
CA ILE A 91 -12.23 2.54 2.40
C ILE A 91 -12.84 3.92 2.19
N ILE A 92 -13.47 4.12 1.04
CA ILE A 92 -13.99 5.44 0.64
C ILE A 92 -15.25 5.87 1.39
N LYS A 93 -15.85 4.98 2.19
CA LYS A 93 -17.02 5.29 3.02
C LYS A 93 -16.67 6.03 4.30
N SER A 94 -15.39 6.12 4.63
CA SER A 94 -14.94 6.83 5.83
C SER A 94 -15.12 8.33 5.67
N ASN A 95 -15.52 9.00 6.77
CA ASN A 95 -15.59 10.47 6.85
C ASN A 95 -14.25 11.13 7.19
N LYS A 96 -13.21 10.34 7.41
CA LYS A 96 -11.87 10.87 7.72
C LYS A 96 -11.24 11.51 6.49
N SER A 97 -10.43 12.54 6.71
CA SER A 97 -9.61 13.13 5.66
C SER A 97 -8.39 12.27 5.40
N TYR A 98 -8.22 11.87 4.14
CA TYR A 98 -7.09 11.04 3.72
C TYR A 98 -6.37 11.64 2.54
N TYR A 99 -5.14 11.21 2.38
CA TYR A 99 -4.33 11.42 1.19
C TYR A 99 -4.12 10.07 0.51
N ALA A 100 -4.27 10.04 -0.81
CA ALA A 100 -4.07 8.85 -1.62
C ALA A 100 -2.69 8.91 -2.26
N PHE A 101 -1.81 8.00 -1.89
CA PHE A 101 -0.50 7.85 -2.53
C PHE A 101 -0.68 6.97 -3.74
N LYS A 102 -0.43 7.51 -4.93
CA LYS A 102 -0.51 6.72 -6.17
C LYS A 102 0.77 5.94 -6.35
N LEU A 103 0.63 4.62 -6.51
CA LEU A 103 1.73 3.68 -6.64
C LEU A 103 1.71 3.08 -8.04
N GLU A 104 2.81 3.22 -8.76
CA GLU A 104 2.95 2.71 -10.12
C GLU A 104 4.22 1.88 -10.25
N ASN A 105 4.34 1.16 -11.37
CA ASN A 105 5.50 0.30 -11.68
C ASN A 105 5.79 -0.71 -10.56
N VAL A 106 4.73 -1.34 -10.06
CA VAL A 106 4.85 -2.30 -8.96
C VAL A 106 5.41 -3.61 -9.46
N ASN A 107 6.47 -4.09 -8.81
CA ASN A 107 7.10 -5.38 -9.10
C ASN A 107 7.34 -6.12 -7.80
N LYS A 108 6.90 -7.39 -7.75
CA LYS A 108 7.20 -8.24 -6.61
C LYS A 108 8.68 -8.56 -6.57
N ILE A 109 9.22 -8.63 -5.36
CA ILE A 109 10.61 -9.06 -5.15
C ILE A 109 10.62 -10.26 -4.20
N LYS A 110 11.76 -10.94 -4.13
CA LYS A 110 11.96 -11.99 -3.12
C LYS A 110 11.82 -11.35 -1.73
N PRO A 111 10.95 -11.87 -0.85
CA PRO A 111 10.73 -11.25 0.45
C PRO A 111 12.01 -11.07 1.26
N ILE A 112 12.16 -9.89 1.85
CA ILE A 112 13.29 -9.54 2.72
C ILE A 112 12.76 -9.35 4.13
N PRO A 113 13.03 -10.29 5.06
CA PRO A 113 12.59 -10.15 6.45
C PRO A 113 13.26 -8.98 7.12
N ILE A 114 12.47 -8.06 7.66
CA ILE A 114 12.95 -6.90 8.40
C ILE A 114 11.79 -6.28 9.17
N ASN A 115 12.08 -5.68 10.32
CA ASN A 115 11.08 -4.94 11.08
C ASN A 115 10.74 -3.63 10.38
N GLY A 116 9.46 -3.27 10.36
CA GLY A 116 9.00 -2.01 9.80
C GLY A 116 9.20 -0.84 10.74
N LYS A 117 9.06 0.36 10.19
CA LYS A 117 9.10 1.63 10.91
C LYS A 117 7.93 2.50 10.46
N LEU A 118 7.68 3.59 11.17
CA LEU A 118 6.60 4.52 10.84
C LEU A 118 6.96 5.42 9.65
N SER A 119 5.94 5.87 8.94
CA SER A 119 6.05 6.79 7.80
C SER A 119 6.96 6.26 6.70
N LEU A 120 7.60 7.14 5.96
CA LEU A 120 8.63 6.74 5.00
C LEU A 120 9.95 6.61 5.75
N TRP A 121 10.58 5.46 5.65
CA TRP A 121 11.85 5.19 6.31
C TRP A 121 12.87 4.67 5.31
N ASP A 122 14.13 4.64 5.70
CA ASP A 122 15.23 4.30 4.80
C ASP A 122 15.75 2.89 5.04
N TYR A 123 15.99 2.20 3.94
CA TYR A 123 16.60 0.87 3.90
C TYR A 123 17.68 0.84 2.82
N GLU A 124 18.82 0.28 3.13
CA GLU A 124 19.89 0.11 2.15
C GLU A 124 19.61 -1.13 1.30
N TYR A 125 18.92 -0.92 0.18
CA TYR A 125 18.56 -1.98 -0.74
C TYR A 125 19.59 -2.07 -1.84
N LYS A 126 20.18 -3.26 -1.99
CA LYS A 126 21.11 -3.57 -3.08
C LYS A 126 20.41 -4.52 -4.06
N ASN A 127 20.16 -4.03 -5.25
CA ASN A 127 19.58 -4.79 -6.33
C ASN A 127 20.70 -5.37 -7.18
N ASP A 128 21.18 -6.54 -6.78
CA ASP A 128 22.24 -7.25 -7.49
C ASP A 128 21.67 -8.13 -8.61
#